data_b402d7e7122ecf09cddf40f402aa66d0
#
_entry.id   b402d7e7122ecf09cddf40f402aa66d0
#
_cell.length_a   1.000
_cell.length_b   1.000
_cell.length_c   1.000
_cell.angle_alpha   90.00
_cell.angle_beta   90.00
_cell.angle_gamma   90.00
#
_symmetry.space_group_name_H-M   'P 1'
#
loop_
_entity.id
_entity.type
_entity.pdbx_description
1 polymer ?
#
loop_
_entity_poly.entity_id
_entity_poly.type
_entity_poly.pdbx_seq_one_letter_code
_entity_poly.pdbx_strand_id
1 'polypeptide(L)'
;MYSSTSGERADDKGKGVESMTTRTQKKGISLFRAKDAVDLMESGLMSSPEMSPDTAASFGGSVAAGLGAGAQTKVLLNQGLEAGGFSLVTVWFKPGYPLPRHSHNVDCLYYVISGSAIMGNQTLRAGDGFFVPEDAPYQYNAGPDGVEILEIRHGVEQFDMKIPDARPEVVKAAHELAQARRGEWEQMQISPTMAANAAS
;
A
#
# COMPACT_ATOMS: atom_id res chain seq x y z
N MET A 1 14.52 74.73 17.08
CA MET A 1 14.95 74.91 15.69
C MET A 1 14.76 73.61 14.96
N TYR A 2 13.77 73.60 14.14
CA TYR A 2 13.66 73.17 12.73
C TYR A 2 14.51 71.94 12.37
N SER A 3 14.01 70.88 11.75
CA SER A 3 13.27 70.84 10.49
C SER A 3 12.62 69.47 10.27
N SER A 4 11.42 69.53 9.72
CA SER A 4 10.68 68.40 9.12
C SER A 4 11.30 68.01 7.78
N THR A 5 11.32 66.70 7.49
CA THR A 5 11.26 66.23 6.10
C THR A 5 10.38 64.99 6.03
N SER A 6 9.33 65.12 5.25
CA SER A 6 8.41 64.12 4.73
C SER A 6 9.17 63.14 3.83
N GLY A 7 8.91 61.82 3.99
CA GLY A 7 9.38 60.78 3.12
C GLY A 7 8.24 59.79 2.85
N GLU A 8 8.01 59.57 1.61
CA GLU A 8 6.92 58.92 0.88
C GLU A 8 6.52 57.53 1.39
N ARG A 9 5.22 57.31 1.40
CA ARG A 9 4.62 55.97 1.49
C ARG A 9 4.80 55.26 0.15
N ALA A 10 5.50 54.13 0.13
CA ALA A 10 5.44 53.19 -0.93
C ALA A 10 4.22 52.28 -0.72
N ASP A 11 3.29 52.31 -1.64
CA ASP A 11 2.19 51.36 -1.78
C ASP A 11 2.73 49.98 -2.11
N ASP A 12 2.74 49.12 -1.12
CA ASP A 12 2.92 47.66 -1.36
C ASP A 12 1.54 47.08 -1.75
N LYS A 13 1.35 46.96 -3.05
CA LYS A 13 0.20 46.26 -3.65
C LYS A 13 0.25 44.81 -3.24
N GLY A 14 -0.63 44.45 -2.31
CA GLY A 14 -0.87 43.07 -1.93
C GLY A 14 -1.12 42.20 -3.16
N LYS A 15 -0.22 41.22 -3.35
CA LYS A 15 -0.47 40.07 -4.23
C LYS A 15 -1.64 39.31 -3.65
N GLY A 16 -2.75 39.31 -4.37
CA GLY A 16 -3.93 38.55 -4.07
C GLY A 16 -3.56 37.08 -3.86
N VAL A 17 -3.88 36.56 -2.68
CA VAL A 17 -3.95 35.13 -2.42
C VAL A 17 -5.06 34.63 -3.33
N GLU A 18 -4.71 33.96 -4.41
CA GLU A 18 -5.66 33.20 -5.21
C GLU A 18 -6.39 32.23 -4.28
N SER A 19 -7.66 32.51 -4.05
CA SER A 19 -8.59 31.61 -3.40
C SER A 19 -8.53 30.28 -4.14
N MET A 20 -7.96 29.25 -3.51
CA MET A 20 -8.14 27.87 -3.94
C MET A 20 -9.64 27.60 -3.99
N THR A 21 -10.19 27.67 -5.16
CA THR A 21 -11.58 27.32 -5.43
C THR A 21 -11.77 25.87 -5.01
N THR A 22 -12.46 25.67 -3.90
CA THR A 22 -12.90 24.34 -3.45
C THR A 22 -13.71 23.73 -4.58
N ARG A 23 -13.11 22.80 -5.30
CA ARG A 23 -13.77 22.07 -6.38
C ARG A 23 -14.82 21.18 -5.73
N THR A 24 -16.05 21.65 -5.66
CA THR A 24 -17.19 20.87 -5.16
C THR A 24 -17.27 19.60 -6.00
N GLN A 25 -16.85 18.48 -5.41
CA GLN A 25 -16.87 17.19 -6.09
C GLN A 25 -18.32 16.86 -6.41
N LYS A 26 -18.66 16.72 -7.69
CA LYS A 26 -20.00 16.31 -8.12
C LYS A 26 -20.31 14.96 -7.48
N LYS A 27 -21.34 14.89 -6.65
CA LYS A 27 -21.87 13.63 -6.13
C LYS A 27 -22.34 12.79 -7.31
N GLY A 28 -21.68 11.69 -7.61
CA GLY A 28 -21.99 10.81 -8.71
C GLY A 28 -21.33 9.45 -8.52
N ILE A 29 -21.72 8.48 -9.35
CA ILE A 29 -21.12 7.16 -9.38
C ILE A 29 -19.72 7.28 -9.98
N SER A 30 -18.71 6.77 -9.26
CA SER A 30 -17.34 6.63 -9.75
C SER A 30 -17.12 5.20 -10.20
N LEU A 31 -16.54 5.03 -11.38
CA LEU A 31 -16.16 3.71 -11.89
C LEU A 31 -14.64 3.60 -11.87
N PHE A 32 -14.15 2.46 -11.46
CA PHE A 32 -12.73 2.10 -11.57
C PHE A 32 -12.58 0.84 -12.43
N ARG A 33 -11.39 0.66 -12.99
CA ARG A 33 -11.05 -0.50 -13.83
C ARG A 33 -9.70 -1.04 -13.40
N ALA A 34 -9.58 -2.34 -13.30
CA ALA A 34 -8.33 -3.00 -12.93
C ALA A 34 -7.17 -2.66 -13.87
N LYS A 35 -7.44 -2.46 -15.17
CA LYS A 35 -6.43 -2.06 -16.16
C LYS A 35 -5.85 -0.65 -15.92
N ASP A 36 -6.55 0.20 -15.19
CA ASP A 36 -6.16 1.58 -14.89
C ASP A 36 -5.52 1.70 -13.48
N ALA A 37 -5.39 0.56 -12.78
CA ALA A 37 -4.82 0.51 -11.43
C ALA A 37 -3.32 0.83 -11.45
N VAL A 38 -2.89 1.71 -10.54
CA VAL A 38 -1.49 2.12 -10.37
C VAL A 38 -0.82 1.31 -9.27
N ASP A 39 0.51 1.19 -9.31
CA ASP A 39 1.25 0.54 -8.24
C ASP A 39 1.07 1.30 -6.91
N LEU A 40 0.98 0.55 -5.80
CA LEU A 40 0.73 1.14 -4.48
C LEU A 40 1.82 2.13 -4.08
N MET A 41 3.09 1.82 -4.33
CA MET A 41 4.21 2.70 -3.99
C MET A 41 4.24 3.94 -4.88
N GLU A 42 3.89 3.81 -6.15
CA GLU A 42 3.81 4.93 -7.11
C GLU A 42 2.59 5.82 -6.87
N SER A 43 1.54 5.30 -6.26
CA SER A 43 0.29 6.03 -6.02
C SER A 43 0.41 7.13 -4.95
N GLY A 44 1.40 7.04 -4.06
CA GLY A 44 1.54 7.89 -2.89
C GLY A 44 0.52 7.62 -1.77
N LEU A 45 -0.34 6.60 -1.92
CA LEU A 45 -1.32 6.21 -0.89
C LEU A 45 -0.64 5.60 0.35
N MET A 46 0.49 4.93 0.18
CA MET A 46 1.31 4.42 1.28
C MET A 46 2.64 5.17 1.34
N SER A 47 3.03 5.60 2.54
CA SER A 47 4.35 6.17 2.78
C SER A 47 5.45 5.09 2.71
N SER A 48 6.70 5.52 2.58
CA SER A 48 7.84 4.59 2.70
C SER A 48 7.79 3.85 4.03
N PRO A 49 8.07 2.53 4.04
CA PRO A 49 8.04 1.74 5.27
C PRO A 49 8.99 2.30 6.35
N GLU A 50 8.47 2.42 7.58
CA GLU A 50 9.25 2.80 8.75
C GLU A 50 9.86 1.55 9.38
N MET A 51 11.18 1.55 9.57
CA MET A 51 11.93 0.42 10.12
C MET A 51 13.29 0.89 10.67
N SER A 52 13.91 0.09 11.54
CA SER A 52 15.27 0.35 12.00
C SER A 52 16.28 0.23 10.85
N PRO A 53 17.49 0.85 10.97
CA PRO A 53 18.54 0.70 9.96
C PRO A 53 18.93 -0.76 9.69
N ASP A 54 18.98 -1.61 10.72
CA ASP A 54 19.32 -3.02 10.60
C ASP A 54 18.21 -3.80 9.87
N THR A 55 16.95 -3.53 10.19
CA THR A 55 15.80 -4.08 9.49
C THR A 55 15.76 -3.61 8.04
N ALA A 56 16.06 -2.34 7.76
CA ALA A 56 16.13 -1.80 6.41
C ALA A 56 17.21 -2.49 5.56
N ALA A 57 18.39 -2.72 6.12
CA ALA A 57 19.48 -3.45 5.46
C ALA A 57 19.06 -4.91 5.16
N SER A 58 18.46 -5.58 6.13
CA SER A 58 17.99 -6.96 6.01
C SER A 58 16.85 -7.11 5.01
N PHE A 59 15.87 -6.20 5.06
CA PHE A 59 14.74 -6.16 4.14
C PHE A 59 15.22 -5.86 2.71
N GLY A 60 16.11 -4.86 2.55
CA GLY A 60 16.73 -4.54 1.27
C GLY A 60 17.49 -5.72 0.67
N GLY A 61 18.20 -6.48 1.49
CA GLY A 61 18.85 -7.74 1.08
C GLY A 61 17.84 -8.76 0.56
N SER A 62 16.72 -8.95 1.22
CA SER A 62 15.66 -9.88 0.79
C SER A 62 14.97 -9.41 -0.50
N VAL A 63 14.75 -8.10 -0.66
CA VAL A 63 14.23 -7.52 -1.90
C VAL A 63 15.21 -7.74 -3.06
N ALA A 64 16.49 -7.50 -2.85
CA ALA A 64 17.54 -7.78 -3.85
C ALA A 64 17.65 -9.26 -4.22
N ALA A 65 17.38 -10.17 -3.26
CA ALA A 65 17.30 -11.60 -3.49
C ALA A 65 16.08 -12.04 -4.32
N GLY A 66 15.08 -11.15 -4.50
CA GLY A 66 13.91 -11.42 -5.33
C GLY A 66 12.57 -11.38 -4.58
N LEU A 67 12.53 -10.96 -3.31
CA LEU A 67 11.27 -10.89 -2.55
C LEU A 67 10.24 -10.01 -3.26
N GLY A 68 10.66 -8.90 -3.86
CA GLY A 68 9.77 -8.02 -4.63
C GLY A 68 9.08 -8.69 -5.82
N ALA A 69 9.70 -9.73 -6.41
CA ALA A 69 9.08 -10.48 -7.50
C ALA A 69 7.87 -11.31 -7.06
N GLY A 70 7.73 -11.58 -5.75
CA GLY A 70 6.64 -12.38 -5.19
C GLY A 70 5.38 -11.60 -4.85
N ALA A 71 5.39 -10.27 -4.97
CA ALA A 71 4.29 -9.40 -4.58
C ALA A 71 3.89 -8.46 -5.71
N GLN A 72 2.59 -8.21 -5.84
CA GLN A 72 2.04 -7.18 -6.70
C GLN A 72 0.92 -6.45 -5.97
N THR A 73 1.01 -5.15 -5.84
CA THR A 73 0.04 -4.33 -5.11
C THR A 73 -0.46 -3.20 -6.01
N LYS A 74 -1.76 -3.08 -6.18
CA LYS A 74 -2.37 -2.11 -7.10
C LYS A 74 -3.49 -1.33 -6.42
N VAL A 75 -3.50 -0.02 -6.55
CA VAL A 75 -4.59 0.84 -6.09
C VAL A 75 -5.68 0.88 -7.15
N LEU A 76 -6.84 0.33 -6.81
CA LEU A 76 -8.03 0.34 -7.67
C LEU A 76 -8.84 1.61 -7.48
N LEU A 77 -8.94 2.09 -6.24
CA LEU A 77 -9.67 3.29 -5.86
C LEU A 77 -8.93 4.02 -4.75
N ASN A 78 -8.79 5.32 -4.91
CA ASN A 78 -8.39 6.24 -3.84
C ASN A 78 -9.25 7.49 -3.93
N GLN A 79 -10.12 7.66 -2.94
CA GLN A 79 -11.04 8.78 -2.87
C GLN A 79 -10.51 9.78 -1.89
N GLY A 80 -9.61 10.41 -1.71
CA GLY A 80 -9.23 11.38 -0.69
C GLY A 80 -10.27 11.68 0.40
N LEU A 81 -9.91 12.23 1.51
CA LEU A 81 -10.77 12.43 2.69
C LEU A 81 -12.04 13.25 2.37
N GLU A 82 -11.95 14.24 1.50
CA GLU A 82 -13.09 15.09 1.11
C GLU A 82 -14.21 14.30 0.39
N ALA A 83 -13.86 13.21 -0.26
CA ALA A 83 -14.81 12.33 -0.96
C ALA A 83 -15.25 11.12 -0.14
N GLY A 84 -14.87 11.05 1.14
CA GLY A 84 -15.21 9.96 2.04
C GLY A 84 -14.03 9.08 2.43
N GLY A 85 -12.84 9.29 1.85
CA GLY A 85 -11.60 8.64 2.28
C GLY A 85 -11.55 7.13 2.06
N PHE A 86 -12.33 6.59 1.12
CA PHE A 86 -12.24 5.18 0.78
C PHE A 86 -11.02 4.89 -0.10
N SER A 87 -10.26 3.88 0.27
CA SER A 87 -9.26 3.27 -0.59
C SER A 87 -9.53 1.78 -0.78
N LEU A 88 -9.25 1.31 -1.99
CA LEU A 88 -9.35 -0.10 -2.36
C LEU A 88 -8.04 -0.49 -3.06
N VAL A 89 -7.33 -1.41 -2.45
CA VAL A 89 -6.07 -1.96 -2.97
C VAL A 89 -6.28 -3.45 -3.26
N THR A 90 -5.81 -3.91 -4.40
CA THR A 90 -5.68 -5.34 -4.66
C THR A 90 -4.24 -5.75 -4.46
N VAL A 91 -4.06 -6.87 -3.78
CA VAL A 91 -2.76 -7.46 -3.50
C VAL A 91 -2.75 -8.86 -4.05
N TRP A 92 -1.70 -9.20 -4.79
CA TRP A 92 -1.43 -10.56 -5.20
C TRP A 92 -0.07 -10.98 -4.66
N PHE A 93 -0.08 -11.88 -3.68
CA PHE A 93 1.11 -12.58 -3.23
C PHE A 93 1.19 -13.94 -3.91
N LYS A 94 2.29 -14.16 -4.61
CA LYS A 94 2.55 -15.38 -5.38
C LYS A 94 2.76 -16.59 -4.46
N PRO A 95 2.73 -17.83 -4.98
CA PRO A 95 2.81 -19.05 -4.19
C PRO A 95 3.92 -19.02 -3.13
N GLY A 96 3.54 -19.24 -1.87
CA GLY A 96 4.46 -19.32 -0.74
C GLY A 96 5.08 -17.99 -0.30
N TYR A 97 4.65 -16.85 -0.81
CA TYR A 97 5.19 -15.54 -0.43
C TYR A 97 5.05 -15.29 1.08
N PRO A 98 6.15 -14.95 1.78
CA PRO A 98 6.14 -14.68 3.20
C PRO A 98 5.92 -13.18 3.41
N LEU A 99 4.71 -12.75 3.74
CA LEU A 99 4.48 -11.36 4.09
C LEU A 99 5.20 -11.03 5.40
N PRO A 100 6.11 -10.05 5.41
CA PRO A 100 6.77 -9.63 6.64
C PRO A 100 5.78 -9.17 7.69
N ARG A 101 6.10 -9.38 8.98
CA ARG A 101 5.30 -8.81 10.06
C ARG A 101 5.37 -7.30 10.00
N HIS A 102 4.21 -6.65 10.02
CA HIS A 102 4.08 -5.20 9.94
C HIS A 102 2.78 -4.72 10.57
N SER A 103 2.63 -3.43 10.75
CA SER A 103 1.39 -2.75 11.12
C SER A 103 1.18 -1.51 10.26
N HIS A 104 -0.04 -0.99 10.27
CA HIS A 104 -0.41 0.27 9.65
C HIS A 104 -1.07 1.19 10.70
N ASN A 105 -0.99 2.50 10.50
CA ASN A 105 -1.64 3.51 11.33
C ASN A 105 -3.13 3.69 11.01
N VAL A 106 -3.79 2.69 10.48
CA VAL A 106 -5.19 2.74 10.04
C VAL A 106 -5.81 1.35 10.03
N ASP A 107 -7.09 1.30 10.37
CA ASP A 107 -7.90 0.09 10.25
C ASP A 107 -7.95 -0.43 8.81
N CYS A 108 -7.88 -1.73 8.65
CA CYS A 108 -7.99 -2.35 7.33
C CYS A 108 -8.84 -3.63 7.38
N LEU A 109 -9.80 -3.71 6.45
CA LEU A 109 -10.54 -4.93 6.17
C LEU A 109 -9.89 -5.65 4.98
N TYR A 110 -9.60 -6.92 5.17
CA TYR A 110 -9.01 -7.82 4.18
C TYR A 110 -10.03 -8.85 3.73
N TYR A 111 -10.19 -9.03 2.43
CA TYR A 111 -11.08 -10.03 1.86
C TYR A 111 -10.34 -10.87 0.82
N VAL A 112 -10.29 -12.19 1.01
CA VAL A 112 -9.61 -13.12 0.10
C VAL A 112 -10.47 -13.35 -1.14
N ILE A 113 -9.94 -13.01 -2.32
CA ILE A 113 -10.59 -13.19 -3.61
C ILE A 113 -10.30 -14.57 -4.17
N SER A 114 -9.04 -14.98 -4.12
CA SER A 114 -8.59 -16.28 -4.63
C SER A 114 -7.37 -16.81 -3.87
N GLY A 115 -7.10 -18.10 -4.00
CA GLY A 115 -6.01 -18.75 -3.30
C GLY A 115 -6.24 -18.86 -1.80
N SER A 116 -5.17 -18.75 -1.00
CA SER A 116 -5.27 -18.82 0.46
C SER A 116 -4.19 -18.04 1.19
N ALA A 117 -4.56 -17.46 2.34
CA ALA A 117 -3.65 -16.83 3.30
C ALA A 117 -3.50 -17.72 4.54
N ILE A 118 -2.27 -17.98 4.97
CA ILE A 118 -1.95 -18.82 6.14
C ILE A 118 -1.51 -17.90 7.28
N MET A 119 -2.39 -17.69 8.26
CA MET A 119 -2.17 -16.83 9.42
C MET A 119 -2.07 -17.69 10.69
N GLY A 120 -0.84 -17.95 11.14
CA GLY A 120 -0.62 -18.89 12.25
C GLY A 120 -1.12 -20.30 11.90
N ASN A 121 -2.10 -20.79 12.66
CA ASN A 121 -2.75 -22.10 12.43
C ASN A 121 -4.07 -22.00 11.63
N GLN A 122 -4.42 -20.81 11.16
CA GLN A 122 -5.63 -20.57 10.36
C GLN A 122 -5.28 -20.48 8.88
N THR A 123 -6.11 -21.09 8.04
CA THR A 123 -6.02 -20.94 6.59
C THR A 123 -7.30 -20.26 6.11
N LEU A 124 -7.16 -19.06 5.62
CA LEU A 124 -8.25 -18.28 5.02
C LEU A 124 -8.26 -18.50 3.51
N ARG A 125 -9.44 -18.75 2.96
CA ARG A 125 -9.65 -19.05 1.52
C ARG A 125 -10.57 -18.03 0.89
N ALA A 126 -10.75 -18.12 -0.41
CA ALA A 126 -11.70 -17.27 -1.13
C ALA A 126 -13.08 -17.23 -0.43
N GLY A 127 -13.56 -16.02 -0.14
CA GLY A 127 -14.77 -15.76 0.64
C GLY A 127 -14.51 -15.48 2.12
N ASP A 128 -13.35 -15.84 2.65
CA ASP A 128 -12.94 -15.49 4.02
C ASP A 128 -12.32 -14.08 4.05
N GLY A 129 -12.19 -13.55 5.26
CA GLY A 129 -11.53 -12.27 5.48
C GLY A 129 -11.10 -12.08 6.92
N PHE A 130 -10.41 -10.98 7.18
CA PHE A 130 -10.01 -10.59 8.52
C PHE A 130 -9.95 -9.05 8.62
N PHE A 131 -10.07 -8.57 9.83
CA PHE A 131 -9.95 -7.15 10.14
C PHE A 131 -8.71 -6.93 11.01
N VAL A 132 -7.93 -5.93 10.67
CA VAL A 132 -6.75 -5.50 11.45
C VAL A 132 -6.99 -4.08 11.90
N PRO A 133 -7.09 -3.83 13.22
CA PRO A 133 -7.16 -2.46 13.75
C PRO A 133 -5.83 -1.73 13.54
N GLU A 134 -5.88 -0.40 13.60
CA GLU A 134 -4.69 0.44 13.56
C GLU A 134 -3.62 -0.03 14.56
N ASP A 135 -2.36 0.10 14.19
CA ASP A 135 -1.17 -0.26 14.95
C ASP A 135 -1.07 -1.74 15.40
N ALA A 136 -2.02 -2.60 15.04
CA ALA A 136 -1.96 -4.02 15.36
C ALA A 136 -1.01 -4.77 14.40
N PRO A 137 0.11 -5.34 14.89
CA PRO A 137 1.06 -6.02 14.01
C PRO A 137 0.55 -7.41 13.60
N TYR A 138 0.59 -7.68 12.31
CA TYR A 138 0.15 -8.95 11.73
C TYR A 138 1.12 -9.46 10.66
N GLN A 139 0.97 -10.72 10.31
CA GLN A 139 1.65 -11.37 9.20
C GLN A 139 0.85 -12.57 8.73
N TYR A 140 1.02 -12.95 7.48
CA TYR A 140 0.55 -14.22 6.92
C TYR A 140 1.46 -14.66 5.78
N ASN A 141 1.36 -15.91 5.38
CA ASN A 141 2.03 -16.40 4.18
C ASN A 141 0.98 -16.69 3.10
N ALA A 142 1.33 -16.46 1.86
CA ALA A 142 0.52 -16.97 0.76
C ALA A 142 0.57 -18.51 0.74
N GLY A 143 -0.55 -19.13 0.45
CA GLY A 143 -0.63 -20.59 0.29
C GLY A 143 0.09 -21.10 -0.97
N PRO A 144 -0.04 -22.40 -1.26
CA PRO A 144 0.67 -23.05 -2.37
C PRO A 144 0.28 -22.51 -3.75
N ASP A 145 -0.92 -21.96 -3.89
CA ASP A 145 -1.42 -21.35 -5.14
C ASP A 145 -1.33 -19.83 -5.12
N GLY A 146 -0.69 -19.24 -4.10
CA GLY A 146 -0.70 -17.80 -3.85
C GLY A 146 -1.97 -17.34 -3.15
N VAL A 147 -2.15 -16.03 -3.09
CA VAL A 147 -3.36 -15.38 -2.56
C VAL A 147 -3.61 -14.04 -3.23
N GLU A 148 -4.84 -13.78 -3.64
CA GLU A 148 -5.32 -12.45 -4.00
C GLU A 148 -6.25 -11.91 -2.92
N ILE A 149 -6.01 -10.69 -2.49
CA ILE A 149 -6.74 -10.03 -1.39
C ILE A 149 -7.17 -8.64 -1.83
N LEU A 150 -8.39 -8.25 -1.45
CA LEU A 150 -8.78 -6.85 -1.41
C LEU A 150 -8.50 -6.29 -0.03
N GLU A 151 -7.87 -5.12 -0.01
CA GLU A 151 -7.64 -4.32 1.19
C GLU A 151 -8.50 -3.07 1.10
N ILE A 152 -9.38 -2.89 2.07
CA ILE A 152 -10.35 -1.80 2.12
C ILE A 152 -10.05 -0.96 3.36
N ARG A 153 -9.78 0.34 3.15
CA ARG A 153 -9.57 1.32 4.21
C ARG A 153 -10.54 2.46 4.06
N HIS A 154 -10.89 3.10 5.17
CA HIS A 154 -11.77 4.25 5.21
C HIS A 154 -11.20 5.35 6.09
N GLY A 155 -11.42 6.59 5.69
CA GLY A 155 -11.01 7.76 6.49
C GLY A 155 -9.53 8.09 6.37
N VAL A 156 -8.85 7.67 5.28
CA VAL A 156 -7.42 7.90 5.09
C VAL A 156 -7.12 8.69 3.81
N GLU A 157 -6.15 9.57 3.90
CA GLU A 157 -5.53 10.21 2.75
C GLU A 157 -4.25 9.48 2.36
N GLN A 158 -3.46 9.08 3.36
CA GLN A 158 -2.26 8.27 3.25
C GLN A 158 -2.13 7.40 4.50
N PHE A 159 -1.61 6.19 4.36
CA PHE A 159 -1.27 5.33 5.49
C PHE A 159 0.22 5.00 5.50
N ASP A 160 0.73 4.59 6.66
CA ASP A 160 2.09 4.13 6.82
C ASP A 160 2.20 2.60 6.85
N MET A 161 3.43 2.10 6.84
CA MET A 161 3.77 0.71 7.12
C MET A 161 4.94 0.70 8.09
N LYS A 162 4.78 0.09 9.27
CA LYS A 162 5.83 -0.09 10.26
C LYS A 162 6.26 -1.54 10.28
N ILE A 163 7.54 -1.78 10.03
CA ILE A 163 8.14 -3.13 10.05
C ILE A 163 9.02 -3.25 11.31
N PRO A 164 8.60 -4.01 12.33
CA PRO A 164 9.40 -4.24 13.52
C PRO A 164 10.62 -5.11 13.21
N ASP A 165 11.61 -5.04 14.09
CA ASP A 165 12.79 -5.89 13.98
C ASP A 165 12.40 -7.36 13.98
N ALA A 166 12.91 -8.07 12.99
CA ALA A 166 12.70 -9.49 12.85
C ALA A 166 13.88 -10.28 13.41
N ARG A 167 13.59 -11.49 13.90
CA ARG A 167 14.65 -12.40 14.34
C ARG A 167 15.53 -12.82 13.15
N PRO A 168 16.86 -12.91 13.31
CA PRO A 168 17.77 -13.23 12.19
C PRO A 168 17.41 -14.47 11.40
N GLU A 169 16.89 -15.52 12.08
CA GLU A 169 16.46 -16.74 11.41
C GLU A 169 15.24 -16.54 10.51
N VAL A 170 14.33 -15.61 10.85
CA VAL A 170 13.16 -15.27 10.01
C VAL A 170 13.59 -14.53 8.76
N VAL A 171 14.51 -13.56 8.92
CA VAL A 171 15.10 -12.82 7.79
C VAL A 171 15.84 -13.78 6.84
N LYS A 172 16.64 -14.66 7.39
CA LYS A 172 17.39 -15.66 6.61
C LYS A 172 16.45 -16.57 5.83
N ALA A 173 15.40 -17.09 6.46
CA ALA A 173 14.42 -17.94 5.81
C ALA A 173 13.69 -17.22 4.66
N ALA A 174 13.30 -15.95 4.87
CA ALA A 174 12.67 -15.13 3.82
C ALA A 174 13.62 -14.87 2.64
N HIS A 175 14.89 -14.62 2.92
CA HIS A 175 15.92 -14.43 1.91
C HIS A 175 16.16 -15.69 1.06
N GLU A 176 16.34 -16.84 1.71
CA GLU A 176 16.55 -18.14 1.04
C GLU A 176 15.34 -18.52 0.19
N LEU A 177 14.13 -18.30 0.71
CA LEU A 177 12.90 -18.54 -0.03
C LEU A 177 12.79 -17.61 -1.25
N ALA A 178 13.10 -16.33 -1.11
CA ALA A 178 13.09 -15.38 -2.21
C ALA A 178 14.06 -15.79 -3.32
N GLN A 179 15.28 -16.18 -2.97
CA GLN A 179 16.27 -16.70 -3.94
C GLN A 179 15.76 -17.94 -4.67
N ALA A 180 15.18 -18.88 -3.94
CA ALA A 180 14.71 -20.16 -4.51
C ALA A 180 13.51 -19.96 -5.45
N ARG A 181 12.64 -18.98 -5.16
CA ARG A 181 11.36 -18.78 -5.86
C ARG A 181 11.39 -17.65 -6.89
N ARG A 182 12.42 -16.83 -6.91
CA ARG A 182 12.50 -15.65 -7.78
C ARG A 182 12.14 -15.96 -9.22
N GLY A 183 12.78 -16.97 -9.82
CA GLY A 183 12.58 -17.31 -11.23
C GLY A 183 11.15 -17.75 -11.55
N GLU A 184 10.50 -18.48 -10.63
CA GLU A 184 9.09 -18.85 -10.75
C GLU A 184 8.19 -17.60 -10.64
N TRP A 185 8.43 -16.76 -9.65
CA TRP A 185 7.64 -15.54 -9.44
C TRP A 185 7.78 -14.53 -10.58
N GLU A 186 8.97 -14.39 -11.17
CA GLU A 186 9.20 -13.50 -12.32
C GLU A 186 8.44 -13.95 -13.58
N GLN A 187 8.15 -15.24 -13.72
CA GLN A 187 7.34 -15.76 -14.83
C GLN A 187 5.84 -15.54 -14.66
N MET A 188 5.38 -15.33 -13.44
CA MET A 188 3.96 -15.08 -13.13
C MET A 188 3.66 -13.58 -13.27
N GLN A 189 3.15 -13.17 -14.42
CA GLN A 189 2.93 -11.74 -14.74
C GLN A 189 1.54 -11.23 -14.42
N ILE A 190 0.54 -12.10 -14.39
CA ILE A 190 -0.88 -11.76 -14.27
C ILE A 190 -1.50 -12.60 -13.17
N SER A 191 -2.24 -11.95 -12.27
CA SER A 191 -2.95 -12.65 -11.21
C SER A 191 -4.07 -13.55 -11.76
N PRO A 192 -4.46 -14.61 -11.05
CA PRO A 192 -5.53 -15.52 -11.49
C PRO A 192 -6.83 -14.81 -11.85
N THR A 193 -7.26 -13.83 -11.03
CA THR A 193 -8.49 -13.06 -11.29
C THR A 193 -8.36 -12.20 -12.53
N MET A 194 -7.21 -11.58 -12.77
CA MET A 194 -6.96 -10.78 -13.97
C MET A 194 -6.87 -11.65 -15.21
N ALA A 195 -6.27 -12.85 -15.13
CA ALA A 195 -6.22 -13.81 -16.22
C ALA A 195 -7.63 -14.29 -16.62
N ALA A 196 -8.49 -14.58 -15.66
CA ALA A 196 -9.88 -14.98 -15.93
C ALA A 196 -10.67 -13.88 -16.64
N ASN A 197 -10.47 -12.61 -16.27
CA ASN A 197 -11.12 -11.46 -16.91
C ASN A 197 -10.60 -11.17 -18.33
N ALA A 198 -9.37 -11.54 -18.65
CA ALA A 198 -8.80 -11.37 -19.98
C ALA A 198 -9.27 -12.44 -20.98
N ALA A 199 -9.77 -13.57 -20.48
CA ALA A 199 -10.27 -14.69 -21.27
C ALA A 199 -11.78 -14.63 -21.57
N SER A 200 -12.50 -13.69 -20.94
CA SER A 200 -13.94 -13.44 -21.09
C SER A 200 -14.20 -12.26 -22.01
#